data_779d6f7266b15f22a0baed56b375dcc6
#
_entry.id   779d6f7266b15f22a0baed56b375dcc6
#
_cell.length_a   1.000
_cell.length_b   1.000
_cell.length_c   1.000
_cell.angle_alpha   90.00
_cell.angle_beta   90.00
_cell.angle_gamma   90.00
#
_symmetry.space_group_name_H-M   'P 1'
#
loop_
_entity.id
_entity.type
_entity.pdbx_description
1 polymer ?
#
loop_
_entity_poly.entity_id
_entity_poly.type
_entity_poly.pdbx_seq_one_letter_code
_entity_poly.pdbx_strand_id
1 'polypeptide(L)'
;MEIIDYPELAAEAYTWLIKRVSEMTQPARSAGIHLTELIYCLTAGYYNRLMPLPIPRQGAITMALGIALERLLIPETERAKPGTYEGVDYSPDFRFHRDLPSELKTTRMSARKTNDREFPETWMQQIMGYCKAENKLEYGLAIVHLLGNYKPPFPEILAVKFQFTEAELKANWDYLMWRKTVYIQAFADQKPPTPTKWCQPWEGDNCQYAGSLAHCNLKVEVK
;
A
#
# COMPACT_ATOMS: atom_id res chain seq x y z
N MET A 1 -24.97 -29.37 -24.13
CA MET A 1 -24.51 -28.06 -23.68
C MET A 1 -23.08 -27.97 -24.17
N GLU A 2 -22.77 -26.96 -24.95
CA GLU A 2 -21.44 -26.66 -25.45
C GLU A 2 -20.88 -25.49 -24.58
N ILE A 3 -19.63 -25.57 -24.17
CA ILE A 3 -18.94 -24.49 -23.45
C ILE A 3 -17.88 -23.97 -24.40
N ILE A 4 -17.96 -22.69 -24.71
CA ILE A 4 -17.04 -22.00 -25.62
C ILE A 4 -16.26 -20.95 -24.82
N ASP A 5 -14.92 -20.95 -24.95
CA ASP A 5 -14.08 -19.92 -24.37
C ASP A 5 -14.40 -18.56 -24.98
N TYR A 6 -14.49 -17.52 -24.11
CA TYR A 6 -14.82 -16.16 -24.51
C TYR A 6 -13.81 -15.16 -23.96
N PRO A 7 -12.58 -15.14 -24.48
CA PRO A 7 -11.49 -14.32 -23.97
C PRO A 7 -11.75 -12.81 -24.12
N GLU A 8 -12.56 -12.40 -25.09
CA GLU A 8 -12.91 -11.00 -25.32
C GLU A 8 -13.69 -10.43 -24.12
N LEU A 9 -14.63 -11.19 -23.58
CA LEU A 9 -15.38 -10.78 -22.39
C LEU A 9 -14.45 -10.59 -21.17
N ALA A 10 -13.49 -11.49 -21.00
CA ALA A 10 -12.50 -11.35 -19.93
C ALA A 10 -11.62 -10.09 -20.12
N ALA A 11 -11.21 -9.79 -21.34
CA ALA A 11 -10.42 -8.61 -21.66
C ALA A 11 -11.19 -7.31 -21.38
N GLU A 12 -12.47 -7.28 -21.76
CA GLU A 12 -13.36 -6.14 -21.52
C GLU A 12 -13.61 -5.93 -20.00
N ALA A 13 -13.87 -7.00 -19.26
CA ALA A 13 -14.02 -6.96 -17.81
C ALA A 13 -12.76 -6.39 -17.10
N TYR A 14 -11.56 -6.77 -17.55
CA TYR A 14 -10.32 -6.17 -17.04
C TYR A 14 -10.20 -4.68 -17.38
N THR A 15 -10.64 -4.28 -18.56
CA THR A 15 -10.63 -2.87 -18.96
C THR A 15 -11.54 -2.04 -18.04
N TRP A 16 -12.74 -2.52 -17.76
CA TRP A 16 -13.66 -1.87 -16.83
C TRP A 16 -13.09 -1.81 -15.41
N LEU A 17 -12.52 -2.93 -14.93
CA LEU A 17 -11.92 -3.01 -13.59
C LEU A 17 -10.77 -2.00 -13.44
N ILE A 18 -9.82 -1.98 -14.39
CA ILE A 18 -8.66 -1.07 -14.36
C ILE A 18 -9.13 0.38 -14.37
N LYS A 19 -10.08 0.72 -15.24
CA LYS A 19 -10.66 2.06 -15.28
C LYS A 19 -11.28 2.43 -13.93
N ARG A 20 -12.12 1.57 -13.37
CA ARG A 20 -12.82 1.84 -12.12
C ARG A 20 -11.87 1.97 -10.92
N VAL A 21 -10.88 1.08 -10.82
CA VAL A 21 -9.85 1.18 -9.76
C VAL A 21 -9.05 2.46 -9.91
N SER A 22 -8.66 2.84 -11.13
CA SER A 22 -7.94 4.09 -11.37
C SER A 22 -8.77 5.32 -10.94
N GLU A 23 -10.05 5.37 -11.27
CA GLU A 23 -10.97 6.44 -10.83
C GLU A 23 -11.09 6.52 -9.31
N MET A 24 -11.05 5.39 -8.62
CA MET A 24 -11.18 5.32 -7.17
C MET A 24 -9.88 5.62 -6.42
N THR A 25 -8.73 5.31 -7.04
CA THR A 25 -7.40 5.46 -6.40
C THR A 25 -6.67 6.73 -6.82
N GLN A 26 -7.16 7.40 -7.87
CA GLN A 26 -6.68 8.69 -8.35
C GLN A 26 -7.71 9.82 -8.15
N PRO A 27 -8.37 9.97 -6.99
CA PRO A 27 -8.89 11.27 -6.64
C PRO A 27 -7.67 12.18 -6.66
N ALA A 28 -7.85 13.43 -7.11
CA ALA A 28 -6.77 14.40 -7.22
C ALA A 28 -5.86 14.30 -5.98
N ARG A 29 -4.74 13.57 -6.13
CA ARG A 29 -3.76 13.47 -5.05
C ARG A 29 -3.37 14.90 -4.76
N SER A 30 -3.43 15.28 -3.50
CA SER A 30 -2.91 16.58 -3.07
C SER A 30 -1.54 16.79 -3.72
N ALA A 31 -1.19 18.01 -4.04
CA ALA A 31 0.15 18.33 -4.56
C ALA A 31 1.25 17.92 -3.56
N GLY A 32 0.85 17.56 -2.32
CA GLY A 32 1.72 17.09 -1.25
C GLY A 32 2.33 15.70 -1.49
N ILE A 33 3.33 15.36 -0.69
CA ILE A 33 3.94 14.03 -0.67
C ILE A 33 3.17 13.18 0.32
N HIS A 34 2.61 12.08 -0.14
CA HIS A 34 1.88 11.16 0.73
C HIS A 34 2.83 10.16 1.41
N LEU A 35 2.56 9.81 2.66
CA LEU A 35 3.39 8.89 3.46
C LEU A 35 3.70 7.59 2.73
N THR A 36 2.72 6.99 2.06
CA THR A 36 2.89 5.76 1.31
C THR A 36 3.87 5.88 0.13
N GLU A 37 4.03 7.07 -0.46
CA GLU A 37 5.04 7.30 -1.49
C GLU A 37 6.45 7.20 -0.92
N LEU A 38 6.62 7.55 0.36
CA LEU A 38 7.90 7.47 1.06
C LEU A 38 8.23 6.05 1.53
N ILE A 39 7.25 5.17 1.69
CA ILE A 39 7.43 3.79 2.15
C ILE A 39 7.79 2.87 0.98
N TYR A 40 7.11 3.03 -0.14
CA TYR A 40 7.30 2.17 -1.31
C TYR A 40 8.48 2.64 -2.19
N CYS A 41 8.57 2.11 -3.39
CA CYS A 41 9.66 2.44 -4.31
C CYS A 41 9.60 3.90 -4.77
N LEU A 42 10.57 4.72 -4.38
CA LEU A 42 10.63 6.15 -4.75
C LEU A 42 10.74 6.35 -6.26
N THR A 43 11.45 5.45 -6.96
CA THR A 43 11.56 5.49 -8.44
C THR A 43 10.20 5.29 -9.09
N ALA A 44 9.42 4.30 -8.63
CA ALA A 44 8.06 4.10 -9.11
C ALA A 44 7.16 5.30 -8.79
N GLY A 45 7.28 5.86 -7.59
CA GLY A 45 6.57 7.08 -7.18
C GLY A 45 6.91 8.28 -8.07
N TYR A 46 8.19 8.49 -8.38
CA TYR A 46 8.67 9.54 -9.27
C TYR A 46 8.02 9.44 -10.65
N TYR A 47 8.10 8.27 -11.29
CA TYR A 47 7.49 8.08 -12.60
C TYR A 47 5.97 8.14 -12.57
N ASN A 48 5.34 7.67 -11.50
CA ASN A 48 3.89 7.73 -11.35
C ASN A 48 3.36 9.18 -11.30
N ARG A 49 4.18 10.12 -10.86
CA ARG A 49 3.84 11.55 -10.91
C ARG A 49 4.09 12.19 -12.28
N LEU A 50 5.13 11.76 -12.99
CA LEU A 50 5.51 12.36 -14.28
C LEU A 50 4.86 11.67 -15.48
N MET A 51 4.75 10.36 -15.45
CA MET A 51 4.25 9.53 -16.55
C MET A 51 3.45 8.35 -15.98
N PRO A 52 2.23 8.58 -15.45
CA PRO A 52 1.43 7.51 -14.88
C PRO A 52 1.09 6.46 -15.94
N LEU A 53 1.45 5.21 -15.69
CA LEU A 53 1.08 4.06 -16.49
C LEU A 53 -0.12 3.34 -15.88
N PRO A 54 -0.91 2.62 -16.71
CA PRO A 54 -2.01 1.80 -16.20
C PRO A 54 -1.54 0.77 -15.18
N ILE A 55 -2.36 0.53 -14.18
CA ILE A 55 -2.11 -0.51 -13.17
C ILE A 55 -2.12 -1.89 -13.87
N PRO A 56 -1.16 -2.78 -13.58
CA PRO A 56 -1.18 -4.14 -14.09
C PRO A 56 -2.46 -4.89 -13.69
N ARG A 57 -2.96 -5.79 -14.54
CA ARG A 57 -4.22 -6.54 -14.30
C ARG A 57 -4.26 -7.18 -12.91
N GLN A 58 -3.17 -7.82 -12.51
CA GLN A 58 -3.08 -8.47 -11.20
C GLN A 58 -3.15 -7.45 -10.06
N GLY A 59 -2.48 -6.32 -10.20
CA GLY A 59 -2.54 -5.20 -9.24
C GLY A 59 -3.95 -4.63 -9.13
N ALA A 60 -4.66 -4.45 -10.26
CA ALA A 60 -6.02 -3.95 -10.27
C ALA A 60 -7.00 -4.84 -9.49
N ILE A 61 -6.89 -6.17 -9.64
CA ILE A 61 -7.73 -7.10 -8.87
C ILE A 61 -7.43 -6.97 -7.37
N THR A 62 -6.15 -6.97 -7.00
CA THR A 62 -5.74 -6.87 -5.60
C THR A 62 -6.24 -5.56 -4.96
N MET A 63 -6.10 -4.45 -5.66
CA MET A 63 -6.58 -3.15 -5.19
C MET A 63 -8.10 -3.10 -5.09
N ALA A 64 -8.83 -3.66 -6.06
CA ALA A 64 -10.28 -3.72 -6.04
C ALA A 64 -10.80 -4.49 -4.82
N LEU A 65 -10.17 -5.62 -4.49
CA LEU A 65 -10.53 -6.40 -3.30
C LEU A 65 -10.27 -5.60 -2.00
N GLY A 66 -9.12 -4.93 -1.92
CA GLY A 66 -8.81 -4.06 -0.77
C GLY A 66 -9.84 -2.96 -0.59
N ILE A 67 -10.12 -2.20 -1.64
CA ILE A 67 -11.10 -1.10 -1.62
C ILE A 67 -12.51 -1.60 -1.29
N ALA A 68 -12.93 -2.72 -1.87
CA ALA A 68 -14.26 -3.28 -1.63
C ALA A 68 -14.43 -3.71 -0.16
N LEU A 69 -13.44 -4.40 0.41
CA LEU A 69 -13.48 -4.84 1.81
C LEU A 69 -13.36 -3.66 2.77
N GLU A 70 -12.53 -2.68 2.49
CA GLU A 70 -12.46 -1.46 3.29
C GLU A 70 -13.80 -0.76 3.36
N ARG A 71 -14.48 -0.58 2.21
CA ARG A 71 -15.81 0.05 2.15
C ARG A 71 -16.90 -0.76 2.82
N LEU A 72 -16.78 -2.09 2.80
CA LEU A 72 -17.76 -2.97 3.43
C LEU A 72 -17.59 -3.04 4.95
N LEU A 73 -16.34 -3.07 5.42
CA LEU A 73 -16.01 -3.35 6.82
C LEU A 73 -15.92 -2.08 7.68
N ILE A 74 -15.53 -0.94 7.07
CA ILE A 74 -15.34 0.31 7.82
C ILE A 74 -16.55 1.22 7.64
N PRO A 75 -17.36 1.42 8.72
CA PRO A 75 -18.46 2.38 8.67
C PRO A 75 -17.94 3.80 8.39
N GLU A 76 -18.70 4.60 7.65
CA GLU A 76 -18.33 5.98 7.34
C GLU A 76 -18.09 6.83 8.60
N THR A 77 -18.80 6.53 9.69
CA THR A 77 -18.66 7.22 10.99
C THR A 77 -17.32 6.96 11.67
N GLU A 78 -16.66 5.87 11.33
CA GLU A 78 -15.40 5.44 11.93
C GLU A 78 -14.19 5.76 11.02
N ARG A 79 -14.41 6.27 9.80
CA ARG A 79 -13.33 6.65 8.89
C ARG A 79 -12.47 7.75 9.49
N ALA A 80 -11.16 7.56 9.44
CA ALA A 80 -10.21 8.56 9.88
C ALA A 80 -10.16 9.72 8.87
N LYS A 81 -9.94 10.93 9.38
CA LYS A 81 -9.70 12.09 8.53
C LYS A 81 -8.23 12.12 8.11
N PRO A 82 -7.94 12.45 6.84
CA PRO A 82 -6.56 12.67 6.43
C PRO A 82 -5.96 13.87 7.17
N GLY A 83 -4.64 13.83 7.34
CA GLY A 83 -3.88 14.90 7.98
C GLY A 83 -2.56 15.18 7.26
N THR A 84 -1.86 16.19 7.72
CA THR A 84 -0.52 16.55 7.23
C THR A 84 0.39 16.77 8.44
N TYR A 85 1.57 16.19 8.43
CA TYR A 85 2.59 16.37 9.46
C TYR A 85 3.96 16.55 8.81
N GLU A 86 4.67 17.61 9.16
CA GLU A 86 5.96 18.00 8.58
C GLU A 86 5.98 17.98 7.03
N GLY A 87 4.87 18.42 6.41
CA GLY A 87 4.71 18.44 4.96
C GLY A 87 4.62 17.06 4.31
N VAL A 88 4.17 16.06 5.06
CA VAL A 88 3.80 14.72 4.58
C VAL A 88 2.32 14.49 4.84
N ASP A 89 1.58 14.22 3.79
CA ASP A 89 0.15 13.89 3.88
C ASP A 89 0.00 12.42 4.30
N TYR A 90 -0.95 12.15 5.20
CA TYR A 90 -1.23 10.81 5.68
C TYR A 90 -2.73 10.59 5.85
N SER A 91 -3.16 9.35 5.76
CA SER A 91 -4.56 8.98 5.87
C SER A 91 -4.69 7.58 6.47
N PRO A 92 -4.88 7.46 7.79
CA PRO A 92 -5.27 6.19 8.41
C PRO A 92 -6.65 5.75 7.88
N ASP A 93 -6.95 4.46 7.91
CA ASP A 93 -8.22 3.98 7.38
C ASP A 93 -9.38 4.31 8.33
N PHE A 94 -9.24 4.06 9.63
CA PHE A 94 -10.33 4.25 10.58
C PHE A 94 -9.84 4.48 12.02
N ARG A 95 -10.78 4.77 12.91
CA ARG A 95 -10.55 4.89 14.35
C ARG A 95 -11.41 3.90 15.12
N PHE A 96 -10.76 2.94 15.76
CA PHE A 96 -11.44 1.99 16.62
C PHE A 96 -11.77 2.64 17.96
N HIS A 97 -13.03 2.56 18.38
CA HIS A 97 -13.54 3.26 19.58
C HIS A 97 -13.20 4.75 19.63
N ARG A 98 -13.14 5.40 18.47
CA ARG A 98 -12.87 6.82 18.24
C ARG A 98 -11.45 7.31 18.56
N ASP A 99 -10.65 6.54 19.31
CA ASP A 99 -9.34 7.00 19.81
C ASP A 99 -8.15 6.24 19.22
N LEU A 100 -8.29 4.96 18.92
CA LEU A 100 -7.21 4.14 18.42
C LEU A 100 -7.14 4.26 16.89
N PRO A 101 -6.13 4.97 16.32
CA PRO A 101 -5.94 4.97 14.89
C PRO A 101 -5.66 3.55 14.41
N SER A 102 -6.26 3.16 13.31
CA SER A 102 -6.26 1.77 12.87
C SER A 102 -6.19 1.66 11.35
N GLU A 103 -5.64 0.57 10.88
CA GLU A 103 -5.47 0.21 9.46
C GLU A 103 -6.15 -1.11 9.16
N LEU A 104 -6.71 -1.23 7.96
CA LEU A 104 -7.23 -2.48 7.42
C LEU A 104 -6.30 -2.99 6.32
N LYS A 105 -5.77 -4.17 6.47
CA LYS A 105 -4.97 -4.83 5.43
C LYS A 105 -5.69 -6.06 4.91
N THR A 106 -5.80 -6.13 3.60
CA THR A 106 -6.27 -7.31 2.87
C THR A 106 -5.08 -8.02 2.27
N THR A 107 -4.93 -9.30 2.55
CA THR A 107 -3.74 -10.03 2.13
C THR A 107 -4.03 -11.47 1.70
N ARG A 108 -3.16 -11.97 0.82
CA ARG A 108 -3.07 -13.40 0.49
C ARG A 108 -2.00 -14.14 1.31
N MET A 109 -1.33 -13.44 2.21
CA MET A 109 -0.39 -14.09 3.15
C MET A 109 -1.15 -15.10 4.01
N SER A 110 -0.44 -16.15 4.41
CA SER A 110 -0.97 -17.11 5.37
C SER A 110 -1.24 -16.43 6.72
N ALA A 111 -2.38 -16.71 7.33
CA ALA A 111 -2.71 -16.28 8.68
C ALA A 111 -1.67 -16.73 9.72
N ARG A 112 -0.96 -17.84 9.46
CA ARG A 112 0.13 -18.31 10.31
C ARG A 112 1.21 -17.25 10.53
N LYS A 113 1.62 -16.52 9.48
CA LYS A 113 2.62 -15.45 9.62
C LYS A 113 2.17 -14.37 10.59
N THR A 114 0.91 -13.98 10.54
CA THR A 114 0.33 -13.03 11.50
C THR A 114 0.29 -13.59 12.91
N ASN A 115 -0.08 -14.88 13.07
CA ASN A 115 -0.06 -15.55 14.37
C ASN A 115 1.37 -15.66 14.92
N ASP A 116 2.37 -15.89 14.06
CA ASP A 116 3.80 -15.87 14.40
C ASP A 116 4.36 -14.44 14.57
N ARG A 117 3.49 -13.41 14.45
CA ARG A 117 3.83 -11.96 14.55
C ARG A 117 4.84 -11.48 13.50
N GLU A 118 4.84 -12.10 12.34
CA GLU A 118 5.64 -11.70 11.19
C GLU A 118 4.83 -10.74 10.30
N PHE A 119 5.14 -9.45 10.37
CA PHE A 119 4.49 -8.42 9.56
C PHE A 119 5.44 -7.86 8.51
N PRO A 120 4.92 -7.50 7.31
CA PRO A 120 5.73 -6.81 6.30
C PRO A 120 6.31 -5.51 6.86
N GLU A 121 7.58 -5.26 6.59
CA GLU A 121 8.26 -4.03 7.01
C GLU A 121 7.52 -2.76 6.56
N THR A 122 6.98 -2.78 5.34
CA THR A 122 6.21 -1.65 4.79
C THR A 122 4.96 -1.33 5.60
N TRP A 123 4.30 -2.34 6.18
CA TRP A 123 3.15 -2.12 7.06
C TRP A 123 3.61 -1.46 8.37
N MET A 124 4.71 -1.96 8.93
CA MET A 124 5.26 -1.40 10.17
C MET A 124 5.72 0.04 9.97
N GLN A 125 6.40 0.35 8.86
CA GLN A 125 6.79 1.71 8.52
C GLN A 125 5.58 2.64 8.38
N GLN A 126 4.50 2.18 7.77
CA GLN A 126 3.26 2.95 7.61
C GLN A 126 2.61 3.24 8.96
N ILE A 127 2.41 2.21 9.77
CA ILE A 127 1.78 2.31 11.10
C ILE A 127 2.58 3.22 12.01
N MET A 128 3.91 3.03 12.09
CA MET A 128 4.79 3.90 12.88
C MET A 128 4.78 5.35 12.37
N GLY A 129 4.70 5.55 11.05
CA GLY A 129 4.57 6.88 10.46
C GLY A 129 3.28 7.58 10.88
N TYR A 130 2.16 6.87 10.87
CA TYR A 130 0.87 7.40 11.35
C TYR A 130 0.89 7.68 12.85
N CYS A 131 1.43 6.77 13.66
CA CYS A 131 1.63 6.99 15.09
C CYS A 131 2.40 8.29 15.37
N LYS A 132 3.52 8.49 14.67
CA LYS A 132 4.33 9.70 14.82
C LYS A 132 3.58 10.97 14.44
N ALA A 133 2.90 10.94 13.28
CA ALA A 133 2.15 12.09 12.78
C ALA A 133 0.98 12.48 13.69
N GLU A 134 0.35 11.51 14.36
CA GLU A 134 -0.77 11.74 15.28
C GLU A 134 -0.37 11.87 16.76
N ASN A 135 0.91 11.80 17.06
CA ASN A 135 1.43 11.80 18.43
C ASN A 135 0.78 10.72 19.31
N LYS A 136 0.68 9.50 18.76
CA LYS A 136 0.15 8.31 19.41
C LYS A 136 1.23 7.25 19.53
N LEU A 137 1.19 6.45 20.59
CA LEU A 137 2.10 5.32 20.80
C LEU A 137 1.45 3.97 20.48
N GLU A 138 0.15 3.96 20.26
CA GLU A 138 -0.62 2.74 19.98
C GLU A 138 -1.30 2.82 18.62
N TYR A 139 -1.41 1.66 17.95
CA TYR A 139 -2.07 1.53 16.66
C TYR A 139 -2.74 0.17 16.50
N GLY A 140 -3.94 0.16 15.93
CA GLY A 140 -4.68 -1.06 15.60
C GLY A 140 -4.40 -1.52 14.18
N LEU A 141 -4.27 -2.82 13.97
CA LEU A 141 -4.17 -3.43 12.65
C LEU A 141 -5.18 -4.58 12.54
N ALA A 142 -6.15 -4.42 11.65
CA ALA A 142 -7.06 -5.48 11.24
C ALA A 142 -6.58 -6.09 9.92
N ILE A 143 -6.53 -7.41 9.84
CA ILE A 143 -6.00 -8.11 8.67
C ILE A 143 -7.04 -9.11 8.18
N VAL A 144 -7.48 -8.94 6.94
CA VAL A 144 -8.35 -9.90 6.25
C VAL A 144 -7.48 -10.83 5.41
N HIS A 145 -7.40 -12.09 5.84
CA HIS A 145 -6.73 -13.14 5.11
C HIS A 145 -7.68 -13.75 4.08
N LEU A 146 -7.43 -13.50 2.79
CA LEU A 146 -8.29 -13.96 1.68
C LEU A 146 -8.11 -15.43 1.35
N LEU A 147 -6.94 -15.98 1.64
CA LEU A 147 -6.60 -17.37 1.33
C LEU A 147 -6.28 -18.12 2.61
N GLY A 148 -7.04 -19.18 2.88
CA GLY A 148 -6.68 -20.23 3.80
C GLY A 148 -6.05 -21.41 3.04
N ASN A 149 -5.51 -22.38 3.75
CA ASN A 149 -4.96 -23.61 3.18
C ASN A 149 -6.05 -24.64 2.84
N TYR A 150 -7.24 -24.22 2.42
CA TYR A 150 -8.43 -25.07 2.20
C TYR A 150 -8.85 -25.93 3.42
N LYS A 151 -8.29 -25.63 4.59
CA LYS A 151 -8.65 -26.22 5.88
C LYS A 151 -9.14 -25.11 6.80
N PRO A 152 -10.15 -25.36 7.64
CA PRO A 152 -10.57 -24.39 8.66
C PRO A 152 -9.39 -23.97 9.57
N PRO A 153 -9.38 -22.72 10.04
CA PRO A 153 -10.32 -21.64 9.74
C PRO A 153 -10.10 -21.04 8.34
N PHE A 154 -11.20 -20.81 7.63
CA PHE A 154 -11.22 -20.13 6.34
C PHE A 154 -11.12 -18.62 6.50
N PRO A 155 -11.27 -17.83 5.36
CA PRO A 155 -10.92 -16.41 5.42
C PRO A 155 -11.30 -15.84 6.78
N GLU A 156 -10.32 -15.35 7.49
CA GLU A 156 -10.50 -14.85 8.85
C GLU A 156 -10.03 -13.41 8.95
N ILE A 157 -10.62 -12.69 9.90
CA ILE A 157 -10.14 -11.36 10.27
C ILE A 157 -9.33 -11.53 11.54
N LEU A 158 -8.06 -11.22 11.46
CA LEU A 158 -7.18 -11.12 12.62
C LEU A 158 -6.96 -9.66 12.97
N ALA A 159 -6.85 -9.36 14.24
CA ALA A 159 -6.54 -8.02 14.69
C ALA A 159 -5.44 -8.04 15.74
N VAL A 160 -4.55 -7.08 15.66
CA VAL A 160 -3.49 -6.86 16.65
C VAL A 160 -3.41 -5.38 17.01
N LYS A 161 -2.97 -5.10 18.21
CA LYS A 161 -2.62 -3.75 18.65
C LYS A 161 -1.11 -3.68 18.84
N PHE A 162 -0.49 -2.68 18.25
CA PHE A 162 0.91 -2.36 18.46
C PHE A 162 1.04 -1.28 19.52
N GLN A 163 2.11 -1.37 20.28
CA GLN A 163 2.55 -0.34 21.18
C GLN A 163 4.02 -0.05 20.90
N PHE A 164 4.34 1.19 20.60
CA PHE A 164 5.67 1.63 20.20
C PHE A 164 6.28 2.53 21.27
N THR A 165 7.59 2.61 21.27
CA THR A 165 8.34 3.64 22.01
C THR A 165 8.51 4.87 21.13
N GLU A 166 8.69 6.04 21.77
CA GLU A 166 9.00 7.28 21.03
C GLU A 166 10.29 7.16 20.21
N ALA A 167 11.27 6.39 20.70
CA ALA A 167 12.53 6.16 19.99
C ALA A 167 12.33 5.40 18.67
N GLU A 168 11.48 4.34 18.66
CA GLU A 168 11.14 3.61 17.45
C GLU A 168 10.41 4.49 16.45
N LEU A 169 9.42 5.25 16.91
CA LEU A 169 8.66 6.17 16.07
C LEU A 169 9.57 7.26 15.47
N LYS A 170 10.48 7.80 16.29
CA LYS A 170 11.44 8.80 15.82
C LYS A 170 12.39 8.22 14.77
N ALA A 171 12.95 7.05 15.01
CA ALA A 171 13.87 6.41 14.06
C ALA A 171 13.20 6.14 12.71
N ASN A 172 11.96 5.62 12.72
CA ASN A 172 11.19 5.42 11.51
C ASN A 172 10.87 6.74 10.79
N TRP A 173 10.51 7.78 11.55
CA TRP A 173 10.20 9.08 10.97
C TRP A 173 11.44 9.75 10.38
N ASP A 174 12.58 9.72 11.05
CA ASP A 174 13.85 10.23 10.53
C ASP A 174 14.22 9.55 9.19
N TYR A 175 14.02 8.22 9.10
CA TYR A 175 14.20 7.49 7.87
C TYR A 175 13.25 7.95 6.76
N LEU A 176 11.97 8.15 7.06
CA LEU A 176 10.99 8.65 6.09
C LEU A 176 11.32 10.07 5.64
N MET A 177 11.80 10.94 6.53
CA MET A 177 12.21 12.30 6.20
C MET A 177 13.47 12.32 5.33
N TRP A 178 14.41 11.42 5.57
CA TRP A 178 15.52 11.23 4.65
C TRP A 178 15.03 10.80 3.26
N ARG A 179 14.11 9.83 3.18
CA ARG A 179 13.50 9.42 1.90
C ARG A 179 12.76 10.57 1.21
N LYS A 180 12.05 11.41 1.98
CA LYS A 180 11.41 12.62 1.46
C LYS A 180 12.43 13.55 0.80
N THR A 181 13.57 13.79 1.45
CA THR A 181 14.64 14.61 0.90
C THR A 181 15.16 14.06 -0.42
N VAL A 182 15.43 12.74 -0.49
CA VAL A 182 15.85 12.07 -1.73
C VAL A 182 14.78 12.20 -2.82
N TYR A 183 13.51 12.08 -2.44
CA TYR A 183 12.39 12.17 -3.38
C TYR A 183 12.23 13.58 -3.96
N ILE A 184 12.29 14.61 -3.11
CA ILE A 184 12.22 16.02 -3.54
C ILE A 184 13.41 16.36 -4.45
N GLN A 185 14.63 15.93 -4.07
CA GLN A 185 15.83 16.18 -4.86
C GLN A 185 15.72 15.57 -6.27
N ALA A 186 15.13 14.39 -6.39
CA ALA A 186 14.92 13.74 -7.68
C ALA A 186 14.08 14.60 -8.65
N PHE A 187 13.07 15.31 -8.17
CA PHE A 187 12.31 16.25 -8.99
C PHE A 187 13.07 17.51 -9.32
N ALA A 188 13.85 18.04 -8.39
CA ALA A 188 14.70 19.19 -8.64
C ALA A 188 15.78 18.90 -9.71
N ASP A 189 16.36 17.71 -9.65
CA ASP A 189 17.38 17.24 -10.60
C ASP A 189 16.79 16.70 -11.90
N GLN A 190 15.47 16.58 -12.00
CA GLN A 190 14.75 15.95 -13.13
C GLN A 190 15.27 14.54 -13.43
N LYS A 191 15.66 13.81 -12.40
CA LYS A 191 16.26 12.48 -12.50
C LYS A 191 15.64 11.56 -11.47
N PRO A 192 15.26 10.33 -11.85
CA PRO A 192 14.69 9.40 -10.88
C PRO A 192 15.67 9.12 -9.75
N PRO A 193 15.16 8.97 -8.50
CA PRO A 193 16.03 8.68 -7.37
C PRO A 193 16.69 7.32 -7.55
N THR A 194 17.92 7.19 -7.07
CA THR A 194 18.56 5.88 -6.96
C THR A 194 17.74 5.02 -6.03
N PRO A 195 17.47 3.74 -6.37
CA PRO A 195 16.72 2.85 -5.51
C PRO A 195 17.33 2.80 -4.11
N THR A 196 16.50 3.09 -3.12
CA THR A 196 16.90 3.13 -1.70
C THR A 196 16.59 1.82 -0.96
N LYS A 197 15.90 0.89 -1.62
CA LYS A 197 15.62 -0.46 -1.15
C LYS A 197 15.50 -1.42 -2.33
N TRP A 198 15.68 -2.71 -2.06
CA TRP A 198 15.41 -3.76 -3.04
C TRP A 198 13.91 -3.98 -3.17
N CYS A 199 13.41 -4.09 -4.42
CA CYS A 199 12.05 -4.52 -4.66
C CYS A 199 11.87 -5.97 -4.23
N GLN A 200 10.83 -6.23 -3.47
CA GLN A 200 10.42 -7.61 -3.23
C GLN A 200 9.80 -8.18 -4.53
N PRO A 201 9.89 -9.50 -4.78
CA PRO A 201 9.35 -10.09 -6.00
C PRO A 201 7.89 -9.70 -6.26
N TRP A 202 7.04 -9.72 -5.23
CA TRP A 202 5.64 -9.35 -5.33
C TRP A 202 5.41 -7.85 -5.63
N GLU A 203 6.33 -6.97 -5.23
CA GLU A 203 6.30 -5.55 -5.60
C GLU A 203 6.62 -5.38 -7.10
N GLY A 204 7.60 -6.17 -7.60
CA GLY A 204 7.96 -6.18 -9.01
C GLY A 204 6.82 -6.66 -9.90
N ASP A 205 6.17 -7.75 -9.52
CA ASP A 205 5.03 -8.35 -10.26
C ASP A 205 3.83 -7.39 -10.39
N ASN A 206 3.66 -6.47 -9.46
CA ASN A 206 2.58 -5.49 -9.44
C ASN A 206 3.01 -4.09 -9.87
N CYS A 207 4.28 -3.88 -10.22
CA CYS A 207 4.80 -2.58 -10.61
C CYS A 207 4.64 -2.35 -12.11
N GLN A 208 3.93 -1.28 -12.51
CA GLN A 208 3.77 -0.89 -13.91
C GLN A 208 5.08 -0.49 -14.60
N TYR A 209 6.16 -0.28 -13.84
CA TYR A 209 7.48 0.09 -14.34
C TYR A 209 8.49 -1.06 -14.31
N ALA A 210 8.11 -2.23 -13.78
CA ALA A 210 8.98 -3.40 -13.73
C ALA A 210 9.32 -3.91 -15.14
N GLY A 211 10.57 -4.29 -15.35
CA GLY A 211 11.03 -4.82 -16.65
C GLY A 211 11.25 -3.75 -17.72
N SER A 212 10.94 -2.49 -17.48
CA SER A 212 11.31 -1.39 -18.34
C SER A 212 12.71 -0.90 -17.98
N LEU A 213 13.73 -1.25 -18.76
CA LEU A 213 15.11 -0.79 -18.56
C LEU A 213 15.23 0.75 -18.59
N ALA A 214 14.28 1.44 -19.23
CA ALA A 214 14.23 2.89 -19.27
C ALA A 214 13.73 3.48 -17.93
N HIS A 215 12.97 2.73 -17.13
CA HIS A 215 12.28 3.24 -15.95
C HIS A 215 12.74 2.59 -14.64
N CYS A 216 13.30 1.38 -14.67
CA CYS A 216 13.74 0.68 -13.48
C CYS A 216 15.07 -0.05 -13.74
N ASN A 217 16.13 0.38 -13.06
CA ASN A 217 17.46 -0.25 -13.15
C ASN A 217 17.56 -1.53 -12.31
N LEU A 218 16.51 -1.92 -11.60
CA LEU A 218 16.47 -3.14 -10.83
C LEU A 218 16.13 -4.30 -11.77
N LYS A 219 17.11 -5.16 -12.05
CA LYS A 219 16.82 -6.49 -12.59
C LYS A 219 16.05 -7.24 -11.52
N VAL A 220 14.78 -7.49 -11.77
CA VAL A 220 14.07 -8.54 -11.04
C VAL A 220 14.72 -9.84 -11.49
N GLU A 221 15.58 -10.42 -10.65
CA GLU A 221 16.02 -11.80 -10.86
C GLU A 221 14.78 -12.68 -10.68
N VAL A 222 14.20 -13.05 -11.81
CA VAL A 222 13.16 -14.08 -11.84
C VAL A 222 13.88 -15.40 -11.50
N LYS A 223 13.66 -15.90 -10.30
CA LYS A 223 14.00 -17.28 -9.92
C LYS A 223 12.88 -18.22 -10.29
#